data_8752f670aefd1566aa128f64d06fd951
#
_entry.id   8752f670aefd1566aa128f64d06fd951
#
_cell.length_a   1.000
_cell.length_b   1.000
_cell.length_c   1.000
_cell.angle_alpha   90.00
_cell.angle_beta   90.00
_cell.angle_gamma   90.00
#
_symmetry.space_group_name_H-M   'P 1'
#
loop_
_entity.id
_entity.type
_entity.pdbx_description
1 polymer ?
#
loop_
_entity_poly.entity_id
_entity_poly.type
_entity_poly.pdbx_seq_one_letter_code
_entity_poly.pdbx_strand_id
1 'polypeptide(L)'
;MGKRLADSKTEMTEMVLPNETNNLGRALGGTVLHWMDICAAIASMRFAGHQCVTASMDHVDFVTPIDLGEVAVIEAYVFSTGRTSLDVKVDVHTEDPREGERRLSTSSFFTFVAVDESGKPTEVPDLGCPTDAEAALREAAVEERRERLQQVVDRLEDG
;
A
#
# COMPACT_ATOMS: atom_id res chain seq x y z
N MET A 1 0.70 -24.01 5.78
CA MET A 1 -0.69 -23.55 5.82
C MET A 1 -0.82 -22.18 5.19
N GLY A 2 -1.91 -21.95 4.47
CA GLY A 2 -2.17 -20.67 3.84
C GLY A 2 -2.63 -19.63 4.86
N LYS A 3 -2.57 -18.38 4.42
CA LYS A 3 -3.10 -17.22 5.13
C LYS A 3 -4.18 -16.56 4.29
N ARG A 4 -5.09 -15.85 4.95
CA ARG A 4 -6.17 -15.14 4.27
C ARG A 4 -5.74 -13.71 3.94
N LEU A 5 -6.26 -13.16 2.87
CA LEU A 5 -6.09 -11.74 2.55
C LEU A 5 -6.45 -10.86 3.76
N ALA A 6 -7.57 -11.17 4.41
CA ALA A 6 -8.05 -10.41 5.57
C ALA A 6 -7.02 -10.38 6.73
N ASP A 7 -6.19 -11.42 6.87
CA ASP A 7 -5.17 -11.45 7.92
C ASP A 7 -4.10 -10.38 7.75
N SER A 8 -3.91 -9.89 6.52
CA SER A 8 -2.91 -8.87 6.19
C SER A 8 -3.45 -7.44 6.30
N LYS A 9 -4.77 -7.24 6.35
CA LYS A 9 -5.34 -5.89 6.36
C LYS A 9 -4.77 -5.04 7.49
N THR A 10 -4.27 -3.87 7.12
CA THR A 10 -3.63 -2.94 8.04
C THR A 10 -4.13 -1.53 7.74
N GLU A 11 -4.48 -0.79 8.79
CA GLU A 11 -4.89 0.60 8.71
C GLU A 11 -4.03 1.44 9.66
N MET A 12 -3.57 2.57 9.17
CA MET A 12 -2.87 3.59 9.96
C MET A 12 -3.56 4.92 9.77
N THR A 13 -3.58 5.73 10.80
CA THR A 13 -4.10 7.11 10.73
C THR A 13 -3.05 8.05 11.28
N GLU A 14 -2.64 9.02 10.46
CA GLU A 14 -1.61 9.99 10.81
C GLU A 14 -2.11 11.41 10.60
N MET A 15 -1.93 12.27 11.60
CA MET A 15 -2.26 13.69 11.45
C MET A 15 -1.09 14.42 10.79
N VAL A 16 -1.39 15.27 9.82
CA VAL A 16 -0.38 16.10 9.16
C VAL A 16 0.00 17.25 10.06
N LEU A 17 1.25 17.25 10.51
CA LEU A 17 1.82 18.25 11.42
C LEU A 17 2.62 19.31 10.64
N PRO A 18 2.87 20.52 11.22
CA PRO A 18 3.58 21.59 10.51
C PRO A 18 4.94 21.19 9.92
N ASN A 19 5.71 20.35 10.64
CA ASN A 19 7.03 19.89 10.17
C ASN A 19 6.97 18.84 9.06
N GLU A 20 5.77 18.44 8.68
CA GLU A 20 5.53 17.45 7.62
C GLU A 20 4.92 18.08 6.37
N THR A 21 4.87 19.42 6.32
CA THR A 21 4.24 20.16 5.22
C THR A 21 5.27 20.92 4.40
N ASN A 22 4.89 21.18 3.14
CA ASN A 22 5.60 22.08 2.26
C ASN A 22 5.12 23.54 2.48
N ASN A 23 5.61 24.48 1.68
CA ASN A 23 5.27 25.90 1.78
C ASN A 23 3.80 26.22 1.49
N LEU A 24 3.06 25.28 0.91
CA LEU A 24 1.63 25.43 0.64
C LEU A 24 0.74 24.86 1.74
N GLY A 25 1.35 24.40 2.86
CA GLY A 25 0.61 23.79 3.94
C GLY A 25 0.05 22.41 3.62
N ARG A 26 0.70 21.69 2.68
CA ARG A 26 0.31 20.36 2.26
C ARG A 26 1.34 19.34 2.67
N ALA A 27 0.92 18.11 2.96
CA ALA A 27 1.81 17.03 3.34
C ALA A 27 2.90 16.82 2.28
N LEU A 28 4.13 16.65 2.74
CA LEU A 28 5.26 16.31 1.87
C LEU A 28 5.02 14.92 1.26
N GLY A 29 5.25 14.79 -0.05
CA GLY A 29 5.10 13.51 -0.75
C GLY A 29 5.95 12.41 -0.13
N GLY A 30 7.20 12.73 0.26
CA GLY A 30 8.09 11.78 0.90
C GLY A 30 7.57 11.27 2.24
N THR A 31 6.89 12.11 3.01
CA THR A 31 6.28 11.71 4.28
C THR A 31 5.14 10.73 4.04
N VAL A 32 4.28 11.02 3.06
CA VAL A 32 3.17 10.13 2.71
C VAL A 32 3.69 8.78 2.21
N LEU A 33 4.71 8.78 1.36
CA LEU A 33 5.37 7.55 0.89
C LEU A 33 5.94 6.73 2.04
N HIS A 34 6.53 7.40 3.03
CA HIS A 34 7.06 6.75 4.22
C HIS A 34 5.94 6.03 5.00
N TRP A 35 4.81 6.69 5.22
CA TRP A 35 3.65 6.06 5.86
C TRP A 35 3.11 4.88 5.07
N MET A 36 3.05 5.01 3.74
CA MET A 36 2.61 3.93 2.87
C MET A 36 3.52 2.72 2.97
N ASP A 37 4.84 2.95 2.98
CA ASP A 37 5.83 1.89 3.10
C ASP A 37 5.71 1.15 4.44
N ILE A 38 5.57 1.88 5.55
CA ILE A 38 5.37 1.28 6.87
C ILE A 38 4.10 0.44 6.91
N CYS A 39 2.99 0.98 6.42
CA CYS A 39 1.71 0.27 6.42
C CYS A 39 1.79 -1.02 5.60
N ALA A 40 2.41 -0.95 4.43
CA ALA A 40 2.61 -2.10 3.56
C ALA A 40 3.55 -3.13 4.18
N ALA A 41 4.59 -2.68 4.88
CA ALA A 41 5.52 -3.56 5.59
C ALA A 41 4.80 -4.34 6.70
N ILE A 42 3.95 -3.65 7.47
CA ILE A 42 3.16 -4.30 8.52
C ILE A 42 2.21 -5.34 7.93
N ALA A 43 1.50 -4.99 6.85
CA ALA A 43 0.61 -5.93 6.15
C ALA A 43 1.38 -7.17 5.69
N SER A 44 2.55 -6.96 5.10
CA SER A 44 3.41 -8.04 4.63
C SER A 44 3.87 -8.96 5.76
N MET A 45 4.31 -8.38 6.88
CA MET A 45 4.78 -9.15 8.03
C MET A 45 3.65 -9.92 8.70
N ARG A 46 2.46 -9.33 8.80
CA ARG A 46 1.27 -10.02 9.32
C ARG A 46 0.93 -11.24 8.48
N PHE A 47 1.11 -11.14 7.17
CA PHE A 47 0.84 -12.25 6.27
C PHE A 47 1.96 -13.29 6.28
N ALA A 48 3.21 -12.86 6.15
CA ALA A 48 4.34 -13.75 5.99
C ALA A 48 4.79 -14.45 7.27
N GLY A 49 4.61 -13.80 8.43
CA GLY A 49 5.17 -14.28 9.68
C GLY A 49 6.69 -14.16 9.76
N HIS A 50 7.28 -13.33 8.90
CA HIS A 50 8.72 -13.06 8.80
C HIS A 50 8.95 -11.57 8.63
N GLN A 51 10.19 -11.14 8.80
CA GLN A 51 10.59 -9.80 8.37
C GLN A 51 10.43 -9.70 6.86
N CYS A 52 10.00 -8.52 6.41
CA CYS A 52 9.82 -8.25 4.99
C CYS A 52 10.54 -6.96 4.62
N VAL A 53 11.17 -6.96 3.46
CA VAL A 53 11.88 -5.78 2.95
C VAL A 53 11.22 -5.29 1.67
N THR A 54 11.18 -3.97 1.49
CA THR A 54 10.61 -3.36 0.29
C THR A 54 11.54 -3.65 -0.89
N ALA A 55 10.99 -4.32 -1.91
CA ALA A 55 11.73 -4.63 -3.13
C ALA A 55 11.46 -3.60 -4.22
N SER A 56 10.20 -3.17 -4.39
CA SER A 56 9.83 -2.18 -5.39
C SER A 56 8.55 -1.46 -5.02
N MET A 57 8.36 -0.31 -5.62
CA MET A 57 7.17 0.52 -5.50
C MET A 57 6.77 0.94 -6.90
N ASP A 58 5.52 0.72 -7.26
CA ASP A 58 5.00 1.15 -8.54
C ASP A 58 4.81 2.67 -8.57
N HIS A 59 4.49 3.22 -9.73
CA HIS A 59 4.22 4.64 -9.93
C HIS A 59 3.20 5.17 -8.91
N VAL A 60 3.48 6.36 -8.35
CA VAL A 60 2.62 7.01 -7.35
C VAL A 60 2.20 8.39 -7.86
N ASP A 61 0.89 8.62 -7.97
CA ASP A 61 0.30 9.91 -8.28
C ASP A 61 -0.48 10.43 -7.07
N PHE A 62 -0.26 11.69 -6.71
CA PHE A 62 -1.03 12.35 -5.66
C PHE A 62 -2.17 13.13 -6.31
N VAL A 63 -3.39 12.60 -6.25
CA VAL A 63 -4.55 13.20 -6.93
C VAL A 63 -5.29 14.22 -6.05
N THR A 64 -5.20 14.10 -4.73
CA THR A 64 -5.77 15.05 -3.79
C THR A 64 -4.73 15.37 -2.72
N PRO A 65 -4.40 16.65 -2.49
CA PRO A 65 -3.45 17.00 -1.44
C PRO A 65 -4.03 16.74 -0.06
N ILE A 66 -3.15 16.49 0.91
CA ILE A 66 -3.52 16.34 2.31
C ILE A 66 -3.03 17.59 3.02
N ASP A 67 -3.96 18.37 3.55
CA ASP A 67 -3.65 19.67 4.13
C ASP A 67 -3.24 19.57 5.60
N LEU A 68 -2.51 20.58 6.07
CA LEU A 68 -2.14 20.73 7.47
C LEU A 68 -3.38 20.60 8.35
N GLY A 69 -3.31 19.75 9.37
CA GLY A 69 -4.42 19.51 10.30
C GLY A 69 -5.41 18.46 9.84
N GLU A 70 -5.34 18.02 8.59
CA GLU A 70 -6.09 16.86 8.14
C GLU A 70 -5.36 15.58 8.55
N VAL A 71 -6.04 14.46 8.45
CA VAL A 71 -5.43 13.15 8.69
C VAL A 71 -5.31 12.36 7.40
N ALA A 72 -4.23 11.59 7.31
CA ALA A 72 -4.06 10.58 6.27
C ALA A 72 -4.50 9.24 6.85
N VAL A 73 -5.40 8.55 6.15
CA VAL A 73 -5.82 7.20 6.50
C VAL A 73 -5.20 6.27 5.48
N ILE A 74 -4.27 5.43 5.92
CA ILE A 74 -3.51 4.53 5.06
C ILE A 74 -4.04 3.11 5.27
N GLU A 75 -4.41 2.43 4.19
CA GLU A 75 -4.88 1.05 4.24
C GLU A 75 -4.03 0.20 3.30
N ALA A 76 -3.66 -0.99 3.77
CA ALA A 76 -2.85 -1.91 2.99
C ALA A 76 -3.31 -3.35 3.19
N TYR A 77 -3.18 -4.15 2.14
CA TYR A 77 -3.41 -5.60 2.22
C TYR A 77 -2.63 -6.32 1.12
N VAL A 78 -2.24 -7.55 1.43
CA VAL A 78 -1.58 -8.44 0.48
C VAL A 78 -2.63 -9.03 -0.46
N PHE A 79 -2.45 -8.86 -1.77
CA PHE A 79 -3.41 -9.36 -2.75
C PHE A 79 -2.84 -10.42 -3.70
N SER A 80 -1.52 -10.64 -3.67
CA SER A 80 -0.85 -11.65 -4.50
C SER A 80 0.47 -12.04 -3.86
N THR A 81 0.90 -13.27 -4.08
CA THR A 81 2.17 -13.76 -3.56
C THR A 81 2.91 -14.56 -4.61
N GLY A 82 4.24 -14.45 -4.61
CA GLY A 82 5.14 -15.38 -5.27
C GLY A 82 5.67 -16.38 -4.24
N ARG A 83 6.79 -17.04 -4.56
CA ARG A 83 7.39 -17.99 -3.61
C ARG A 83 7.93 -17.30 -2.35
N THR A 84 8.63 -16.18 -2.53
CA THR A 84 9.22 -15.39 -1.43
C THR A 84 8.74 -13.93 -1.41
N SER A 85 7.88 -13.55 -2.34
CA SER A 85 7.42 -12.17 -2.51
C SER A 85 5.95 -12.00 -2.17
N LEU A 86 5.60 -10.77 -1.83
CA LEU A 86 4.24 -10.36 -1.52
C LEU A 86 3.95 -9.06 -2.27
N ASP A 87 2.80 -9.02 -2.95
CA ASP A 87 2.31 -7.81 -3.60
C ASP A 87 1.23 -7.18 -2.74
N VAL A 88 1.39 -5.91 -2.45
CA VAL A 88 0.55 -5.17 -1.48
C VAL A 88 -0.08 -3.99 -2.17
N LYS A 89 -1.40 -3.84 -2.01
CA LYS A 89 -2.10 -2.63 -2.42
C LYS A 89 -2.12 -1.67 -1.24
N VAL A 90 -1.82 -0.38 -1.49
CA VAL A 90 -1.82 0.66 -0.48
C VAL A 90 -2.64 1.84 -0.98
N ASP A 91 -3.69 2.19 -0.22
CA ASP A 91 -4.53 3.35 -0.49
C ASP A 91 -4.34 4.38 0.63
N VAL A 92 -4.30 5.65 0.26
CA VAL A 92 -4.27 6.76 1.22
C VAL A 92 -5.46 7.67 0.95
N HIS A 93 -6.27 7.87 1.98
CA HIS A 93 -7.37 8.83 1.96
C HIS A 93 -7.02 10.02 2.83
N THR A 94 -7.47 11.20 2.44
CA THR A 94 -7.43 12.38 3.29
C THR A 94 -8.78 12.55 3.97
N GLU A 95 -8.77 12.99 5.21
CA GLU A 95 -9.98 13.20 6.00
C GLU A 95 -9.80 14.43 6.88
N ASP A 96 -10.81 15.32 6.88
CA ASP A 96 -10.93 16.30 7.94
C ASP A 96 -11.65 15.59 9.09
N PRO A 97 -10.95 15.33 10.22
CA PRO A 97 -11.55 14.53 11.29
C PRO A 97 -12.77 15.16 11.94
N ARG A 98 -12.96 16.48 11.75
CA ARG A 98 -14.14 17.20 12.27
C ARG A 98 -15.39 16.93 11.43
N GLU A 99 -15.21 16.62 10.14
CA GLU A 99 -16.31 16.36 9.20
C GLU A 99 -16.49 14.87 8.93
N GLY A 100 -15.42 14.09 9.01
CA GLY A 100 -15.45 12.65 8.80
C GLY A 100 -15.53 12.19 7.35
N GLU A 101 -15.50 13.12 6.40
CA GLU A 101 -15.52 12.79 4.97
C GLU A 101 -14.12 12.39 4.48
N ARG A 102 -14.02 11.25 3.80
CA ARG A 102 -12.76 10.73 3.24
C ARG A 102 -12.74 10.91 1.73
N ARG A 103 -11.59 11.33 1.21
CA ARG A 103 -11.33 11.42 -0.23
C ARG A 103 -10.03 10.71 -0.56
N LEU A 104 -10.01 10.00 -1.68
CA LEU A 104 -8.78 9.33 -2.11
C LEU A 104 -7.70 10.36 -2.43
N SER A 105 -6.53 10.22 -1.81
CA SER A 105 -5.36 11.07 -2.05
C SER A 105 -4.40 10.38 -3.02
N THR A 106 -4.00 9.16 -2.72
CA THR A 106 -3.11 8.40 -3.60
C THR A 106 -3.30 6.91 -3.37
N SER A 107 -2.81 6.13 -4.31
CA SER A 107 -2.86 4.68 -4.27
C SER A 107 -1.66 4.14 -5.04
N SER A 108 -1.09 3.04 -4.58
CA SER A 108 0.01 2.39 -5.28
C SER A 108 0.09 0.91 -4.93
N PHE A 109 1.03 0.23 -5.57
CA PHE A 109 1.31 -1.19 -5.34
C PHE A 109 2.78 -1.34 -4.98
N PHE A 110 3.03 -2.12 -3.95
CA PHE A 110 4.38 -2.37 -3.45
C PHE A 110 4.66 -3.85 -3.55
N THR A 111 5.92 -4.21 -3.78
CA THR A 111 6.36 -5.60 -3.70
C THR A 111 7.36 -5.72 -2.55
N PHE A 112 7.11 -6.67 -1.68
CA PHE A 112 7.98 -7.01 -0.56
C PHE A 112 8.55 -8.40 -0.74
N VAL A 113 9.69 -8.65 -0.11
CA VAL A 113 10.31 -9.97 -0.04
C VAL A 113 10.45 -10.35 1.42
N ALA A 114 9.95 -11.54 1.77
CA ALA A 114 10.12 -12.08 3.12
C ALA A 114 11.55 -12.60 3.27
N VAL A 115 12.14 -12.29 4.41
CA VAL A 115 13.52 -12.71 4.71
C VAL A 115 13.58 -13.45 6.05
N ASP A 116 14.53 -14.39 6.14
CA ASP A 116 14.80 -15.11 7.37
C ASP A 116 15.71 -14.30 8.30
N GLU A 117 16.09 -14.89 9.43
CA GLU A 117 16.94 -14.23 10.43
C GLU A 117 18.32 -13.84 9.88
N SER A 118 18.81 -14.54 8.86
CA SER A 118 20.08 -14.21 8.21
C SER A 118 19.93 -13.22 7.04
N GLY A 119 18.71 -12.72 6.80
CA GLY A 119 18.43 -11.76 5.74
C GLY A 119 18.27 -12.36 4.36
N LYS A 120 18.13 -13.68 4.26
CA LYS A 120 17.92 -14.36 2.97
C LYS A 120 16.44 -14.53 2.67
N PRO A 121 16.04 -14.46 1.39
CA PRO A 121 14.63 -14.69 1.02
C PRO A 121 14.12 -16.03 1.56
N THR A 122 12.91 -16.01 2.10
CA THR A 122 12.23 -17.19 2.66
C THR A 122 10.82 -17.30 2.10
N GLU A 123 10.29 -18.52 2.08
CA GLU A 123 8.98 -18.78 1.50
C GLU A 123 7.85 -18.14 2.30
N VAL A 124 6.84 -17.66 1.60
CA VAL A 124 5.63 -17.10 2.18
C VAL A 124 4.48 -18.10 2.07
N PRO A 125 3.48 -18.02 2.98
CA PRO A 125 2.28 -18.86 2.88
C PRO A 125 1.50 -18.59 1.59
N ASP A 126 0.68 -19.54 1.18
CA ASP A 126 -0.26 -19.33 0.06
C ASP A 126 -1.35 -18.36 0.47
N LEU A 127 -1.75 -17.49 -0.47
CA LEU A 127 -2.82 -16.53 -0.26
C LEU A 127 -4.18 -17.17 -0.48
N GLY A 128 -5.03 -17.14 0.55
CA GLY A 128 -6.41 -17.57 0.48
C GLY A 128 -7.38 -16.39 0.49
N CYS A 129 -8.45 -16.51 -0.29
CA CYS A 129 -9.55 -15.55 -0.33
C CYS A 129 -10.87 -16.30 -0.15
N PRO A 130 -11.16 -16.80 1.08
CA PRO A 130 -12.31 -17.69 1.29
C PRO A 130 -13.66 -17.00 1.24
N THR A 131 -13.72 -15.68 1.35
CA THR A 131 -14.97 -14.91 1.28
C THR A 131 -15.08 -14.21 -0.07
N ASP A 132 -16.33 -13.92 -0.48
CA ASP A 132 -16.59 -13.16 -1.71
C ASP A 132 -15.96 -11.77 -1.64
N ALA A 133 -15.97 -11.15 -0.47
CA ALA A 133 -15.36 -9.84 -0.27
C ALA A 133 -13.84 -9.87 -0.50
N GLU A 134 -13.15 -10.88 0.04
CA GLU A 134 -11.71 -11.04 -0.17
C GLU A 134 -11.38 -11.33 -1.63
N ALA A 135 -12.14 -12.22 -2.27
CA ALA A 135 -11.96 -12.52 -3.68
C ALA A 135 -12.15 -11.28 -4.55
N ALA A 136 -13.15 -10.46 -4.25
CA ALA A 136 -13.40 -9.21 -4.97
C ALA A 136 -12.27 -8.20 -4.82
N LEU A 137 -11.72 -8.06 -3.60
CA LEU A 137 -10.57 -7.18 -3.35
C LEU A 137 -9.34 -7.63 -4.14
N ARG A 138 -9.07 -8.93 -4.15
CA ARG A 138 -7.96 -9.51 -4.89
C ARG A 138 -8.08 -9.26 -6.38
N GLU A 139 -9.23 -9.58 -6.95
CA GLU A 139 -9.48 -9.41 -8.38
C GLU A 139 -9.37 -7.95 -8.81
N ALA A 140 -9.94 -7.03 -8.02
CA ALA A 140 -9.88 -5.61 -8.29
C ALA A 140 -8.45 -5.09 -8.24
N ALA A 141 -7.65 -5.51 -7.25
CA ALA A 141 -6.27 -5.10 -7.10
C ALA A 141 -5.40 -5.61 -8.26
N VAL A 142 -5.56 -6.87 -8.66
CA VAL A 142 -4.82 -7.46 -9.79
C VAL A 142 -5.13 -6.69 -11.07
N GLU A 143 -6.41 -6.42 -11.34
CA GLU A 143 -6.84 -5.70 -12.54
C GLU A 143 -6.35 -4.25 -12.54
N GLU A 144 -6.48 -3.54 -11.42
CA GLU A 144 -6.02 -2.16 -11.28
C GLU A 144 -4.51 -2.05 -11.52
N ARG A 145 -3.72 -2.97 -10.95
CA ARG A 145 -2.27 -2.98 -11.14
C ARG A 145 -1.91 -3.19 -12.61
N ARG A 146 -2.59 -4.13 -13.26
CA ARG A 146 -2.37 -4.41 -14.67
C ARG A 146 -2.65 -3.18 -15.54
N GLU A 147 -3.74 -2.49 -15.29
CA GLU A 147 -4.12 -1.27 -16.02
C GLU A 147 -3.09 -0.16 -15.81
N ARG A 148 -2.61 0.03 -14.59
CA ARG A 148 -1.59 1.04 -14.29
C ARG A 148 -0.27 0.75 -14.98
N LEU A 149 0.16 -0.50 -15.00
CA LEU A 149 1.39 -0.91 -15.69
C LEU A 149 1.26 -0.69 -17.20
N GLN A 150 0.08 -0.96 -17.77
CA GLN A 150 -0.20 -0.70 -19.17
C GLN A 150 -0.12 0.79 -19.50
N GLN A 151 -0.65 1.65 -18.62
CA GLN A 151 -0.55 3.11 -18.78
C GLN A 151 0.90 3.59 -18.80
N VAL A 152 1.77 3.02 -17.97
CA VAL A 152 3.20 3.34 -17.97
C VAL A 152 3.85 2.94 -19.28
N VAL A 153 3.55 1.73 -19.78
CA VAL A 153 4.06 1.24 -21.07
C VAL A 153 3.61 2.16 -22.21
N ASP A 154 2.33 2.52 -22.23
CA ASP A 154 1.77 3.41 -23.25
C ASP A 154 2.46 4.78 -23.25
N ARG A 155 2.74 5.36 -22.09
CA ARG A 155 3.48 6.63 -21.98
C ARG A 155 4.90 6.52 -22.52
N LEU A 156 5.56 5.41 -22.28
CA LEU A 156 6.92 5.17 -22.76
C LEU A 156 6.96 5.00 -24.30
N GLU A 157 5.93 4.38 -24.88
CA GLU A 157 5.82 4.19 -26.32
C GLU A 157 5.48 5.51 -27.03
N ASP A 158 4.68 6.37 -26.42
CA ASP A 158 4.26 7.66 -26.99
C ASP A 158 5.32 8.76 -26.81
N GLY A 159 6.23 8.55 -25.90
CA GLY A 159 7.33 9.47 -25.63
C GLY A 159 8.54 9.17 -26.49
#